data_7e01ba7bfc5af6671b2395fc49b806ce
#
_entry.id   7e01ba7bfc5af6671b2395fc49b806ce
#
_cell.length_a   1.000
_cell.length_b   1.000
_cell.length_c   1.000
_cell.angle_alpha   90.00
_cell.angle_beta   90.00
_cell.angle_gamma   90.00
#
_symmetry.space_group_name_H-M   'P 1'
#
loop_
_entity.id
_entity.type
_entity.pdbx_description
1 polymer ?
#
loop_
_entity_poly.entity_id
_entity_poly.type
_entity_poly.pdbx_seq_one_letter_code
_entity_poly.pdbx_strand_id
1 'polypeptide(L)'
;MKTTAEYLQLLKQFKDSKALSYGITKIGLFGSVARGEQHEGSDVDVVYEGEPNILLRSRMKRELETLFGCRVDLVRFRKQLENTLFGESINEDLILV
;
A
#
# COMPACT_ATOMS: atom_id res chain seq x y z
N MET A 1 11.69 3.19 -12.69
CA MET A 1 10.66 3.27 -11.64
C MET A 1 10.77 4.58 -10.88
N LYS A 2 9.68 4.98 -10.23
CA LYS A 2 9.69 6.14 -9.36
C LYS A 2 10.51 5.88 -8.11
N THR A 3 10.94 6.94 -7.44
CA THR A 3 11.61 6.84 -6.14
C THR A 3 10.60 6.53 -5.04
N THR A 4 11.08 6.07 -3.91
CA THR A 4 10.24 5.84 -2.72
C THR A 4 9.49 7.12 -2.34
N ALA A 5 10.17 8.26 -2.34
CA ALA A 5 9.54 9.54 -2.01
C ALA A 5 8.41 9.90 -2.98
N GLU A 6 8.58 9.63 -4.26
CA GLU A 6 7.54 9.88 -5.27
C GLU A 6 6.32 8.99 -5.04
N TYR A 7 6.52 7.70 -4.76
CA TYR A 7 5.41 6.80 -4.43
C TYR A 7 4.69 7.23 -3.16
N LEU A 8 5.43 7.64 -2.13
CA LEU A 8 4.82 8.10 -0.88
C LEU A 8 3.98 9.35 -1.10
N GLN A 9 4.44 10.27 -1.92
CA GLN A 9 3.68 11.47 -2.23
C GLN A 9 2.38 11.14 -2.96
N LEU A 10 2.44 10.27 -3.95
CA LEU A 10 1.26 9.82 -4.68
C LEU A 10 0.28 9.08 -3.78
N LEU A 11 0.80 8.24 -2.89
CA LEU A 11 -0.03 7.48 -1.95
C LEU A 11 -0.72 8.43 -0.96
N LYS A 12 -0.04 9.47 -0.52
CA LYS A 12 -0.63 10.48 0.35
C LYS A 12 -1.76 11.23 -0.35
N GLN A 13 -1.57 11.61 -1.60
CA GLN A 13 -2.62 12.23 -2.41
C GLN A 13 -3.84 11.31 -2.53
N PHE A 14 -3.61 10.03 -2.77
CA PHE A 14 -4.69 9.04 -2.83
C PHE A 14 -5.42 8.96 -1.50
N LYS A 15 -4.69 8.87 -0.39
CA LYS A 15 -5.28 8.84 0.94
C LYS A 15 -6.15 10.07 1.19
N ASP A 16 -5.63 11.25 0.92
CA ASP A 16 -6.32 12.51 1.19
C ASP A 16 -7.62 12.64 0.39
N SER A 17 -7.66 12.10 -0.82
CA SER A 17 -8.83 12.22 -1.69
C SER A 17 -9.81 11.05 -1.58
N LYS A 18 -9.37 9.86 -1.18
CA LYS A 18 -10.16 8.64 -1.29
C LYS A 18 -10.37 7.87 0.01
N ALA A 19 -9.64 8.18 1.08
CA ALA A 19 -9.70 7.39 2.31
C ALA A 19 -11.11 7.25 2.86
N LEU A 20 -11.87 8.34 2.91
CA LEU A 20 -13.25 8.31 3.42
C LEU A 20 -14.14 7.42 2.56
N SER A 21 -14.04 7.53 1.24
CA SER A 21 -14.86 6.74 0.30
C SER A 21 -14.59 5.24 0.43
N TYR A 22 -13.35 4.87 0.71
CA TYR A 22 -12.95 3.47 0.81
C TYR A 22 -12.94 2.93 2.24
N GLY A 23 -13.23 3.77 3.23
CA GLY A 23 -13.19 3.36 4.63
C GLY A 23 -11.78 3.03 5.11
N ILE A 24 -10.78 3.73 4.58
CA ILE A 24 -9.38 3.51 4.93
C ILE A 24 -9.04 4.33 6.16
N THR A 25 -8.47 3.68 7.17
CA THR A 25 -8.00 4.37 8.39
C THR A 25 -6.50 4.59 8.38
N LYS A 26 -5.74 3.69 7.76
CA LYS A 26 -4.29 3.80 7.62
C LYS A 26 -3.89 3.21 6.27
N ILE A 27 -2.84 3.77 5.66
CA ILE A 27 -2.27 3.25 4.42
C ILE A 27 -0.79 3.59 4.37
N GLY A 28 0.00 2.68 3.82
CA GLY A 28 1.45 2.89 3.70
C GLY A 28 2.10 1.95 2.71
N LEU A 29 3.40 2.15 2.55
CA LEU A 29 4.24 1.26 1.75
C LEU A 29 4.98 0.29 2.66
N PHE A 30 5.26 -0.89 2.13
CA PHE A 30 6.18 -1.84 2.74
C PHE A 30 7.00 -2.53 1.64
N GLY A 31 7.86 -3.48 2.01
CA GLY A 31 8.63 -4.23 1.04
C GLY A 31 9.77 -3.44 0.39
N SER A 32 10.17 -3.88 -0.80
CA SER A 32 11.38 -3.35 -1.46
C SER A 32 11.29 -1.86 -1.76
N VAL A 33 10.14 -1.36 -2.19
CA VAL A 33 9.98 0.07 -2.48
C VAL A 33 10.14 0.91 -1.22
N ALA A 34 9.60 0.44 -0.09
CA ALA A 34 9.77 1.14 1.18
C ALA A 34 11.24 1.20 1.61
N ARG A 35 12.03 0.17 1.29
CA ARG A 35 13.45 0.13 1.59
C ARG A 35 14.32 0.88 0.57
N GLY A 36 13.72 1.39 -0.51
CA GLY A 36 14.48 2.03 -1.59
C GLY A 36 15.25 1.05 -2.45
N GLU A 37 14.81 -0.21 -2.50
CA GLU A 37 15.49 -1.30 -3.23
C GLU A 37 14.74 -1.74 -4.48
N GLN A 38 13.85 -0.91 -5.01
CA GLN A 38 13.06 -1.23 -6.20
C GLN A 38 13.92 -1.31 -7.45
N HIS A 39 13.51 -2.15 -8.37
CA HIS A 39 14.12 -2.28 -9.69
C HIS A 39 13.02 -2.43 -10.74
N GLU A 40 13.39 -2.37 -12.02
CA GLU A 40 12.45 -2.56 -13.12
C GLU A 40 11.68 -3.87 -12.94
N GLY A 41 10.37 -3.79 -13.05
CA GLY A 41 9.48 -4.93 -12.87
C GLY A 41 9.09 -5.23 -11.44
N SER A 42 9.59 -4.48 -10.45
CA SER A 42 9.16 -4.63 -9.06
C SER A 42 7.70 -4.20 -8.90
N ASP A 43 6.95 -4.96 -8.08
CA ASP A 43 5.62 -4.53 -7.65
C ASP A 43 5.79 -3.51 -6.52
N VAL A 44 4.83 -2.61 -6.39
CA VAL A 44 4.77 -1.71 -5.24
C VAL A 44 3.87 -2.33 -4.20
N ASP A 45 4.41 -2.57 -3.01
CA ASP A 45 3.68 -3.21 -1.91
C ASP A 45 3.00 -2.16 -1.05
N VAL A 46 1.68 -2.19 -1.02
CA VAL A 46 0.85 -1.26 -0.27
C VAL A 46 0.05 -2.02 0.78
N VAL A 47 0.05 -1.51 2.01
CA VAL A 47 -0.76 -2.08 3.08
C VAL A 47 -1.72 -1.02 3.60
N TYR A 48 -2.94 -1.44 3.93
CA TYR A 48 -3.94 -0.54 4.49
C TYR A 48 -4.73 -1.21 5.60
N GLU A 49 -5.30 -0.41 6.47
CA GLU A 49 -6.33 -0.81 7.43
C GLU A 49 -7.64 -0.17 7.01
N GLY A 50 -8.73 -0.94 7.07
CA GLY A 50 -10.05 -0.46 6.70
C GLY A 50 -11.07 -1.58 6.61
N GLU A 51 -12.22 -1.26 6.09
CA GLU A 51 -13.34 -2.20 5.96
C GLU A 51 -12.99 -3.40 5.06
N PRO A 52 -13.37 -4.61 5.47
CA PRO A 52 -13.17 -5.80 4.65
C PRO A 52 -14.20 -5.85 3.52
N ASN A 53 -13.87 -5.26 2.38
CA ASN A 53 -14.74 -5.25 1.21
C ASN A 53 -13.92 -5.54 -0.04
N ILE A 54 -14.13 -6.71 -0.61
CA ILE A 54 -13.33 -7.19 -1.74
C ILE A 54 -13.54 -6.36 -3.01
N LEU A 55 -14.74 -5.84 -3.22
CA LEU A 55 -15.01 -5.01 -4.40
C LEU A 55 -14.31 -3.66 -4.28
N LEU A 56 -14.34 -3.05 -3.12
CA LEU A 56 -13.61 -1.80 -2.86
C LEU A 56 -12.12 -2.01 -2.95
N ARG A 57 -11.62 -3.15 -2.44
CA ARG A 57 -10.21 -3.49 -2.52
C ARG A 57 -9.74 -3.62 -3.97
N SER A 58 -10.52 -4.29 -4.80
CA SER A 58 -10.20 -4.45 -6.23
C SER A 58 -10.18 -3.11 -6.96
N ARG A 59 -11.13 -2.23 -6.64
CA ARG A 59 -11.17 -0.88 -7.20
C ARG A 59 -9.97 -0.05 -6.77
N MET A 60 -9.65 -0.11 -5.48
CA MET A 60 -8.50 0.60 -4.91
C MET A 60 -7.20 0.16 -5.56
N LYS A 61 -7.01 -1.15 -5.72
CA LYS A 61 -5.83 -1.69 -6.39
C LYS A 61 -5.68 -1.13 -7.80
N ARG A 62 -6.77 -1.12 -8.57
CA ARG A 62 -6.77 -0.61 -9.93
C ARG A 62 -6.43 0.87 -9.99
N GLU A 63 -7.01 1.67 -9.09
CA GLU A 63 -6.72 3.09 -9.03
C GLU A 63 -5.26 3.36 -8.67
N LEU A 64 -4.71 2.60 -7.71
CA LEU A 64 -3.31 2.73 -7.33
C LEU A 64 -2.38 2.32 -8.47
N GLU A 65 -2.71 1.26 -9.20
CA GLU A 65 -1.91 0.85 -10.35
C GLU A 65 -1.90 1.92 -11.44
N THR A 66 -3.03 2.55 -11.68
CA THR A 66 -3.10 3.66 -12.63
C THR A 66 -2.27 4.84 -12.16
N LEU A 67 -2.37 5.18 -10.89
CA LEU A 67 -1.65 6.30 -10.29
C LEU A 67 -0.14 6.09 -10.30
N PHE A 68 0.30 4.87 -9.98
CA PHE A 68 1.72 4.54 -9.89
C PHE A 68 2.35 4.17 -11.24
N GLY A 69 1.53 3.75 -12.20
CA GLY A 69 2.03 3.29 -13.51
C GLY A 69 2.72 1.94 -13.45
N CYS A 70 2.40 1.10 -12.47
CA CYS A 70 2.99 -0.22 -12.30
C CYS A 70 2.06 -1.10 -11.48
N ARG A 71 2.40 -2.38 -11.37
CA ARG A 71 1.61 -3.31 -10.58
C ARG A 71 1.74 -3.02 -9.09
N VAL A 72 0.62 -3.19 -8.38
CA VAL A 72 0.53 -2.97 -6.94
C VAL A 72 0.11 -4.27 -6.28
N ASP A 73 0.85 -4.66 -5.24
CA ASP A 73 0.45 -5.73 -4.36
C ASP A 73 -0.23 -5.09 -3.14
N LEU A 74 -1.54 -5.22 -3.06
CA LEU A 74 -2.35 -4.54 -2.06
C LEU A 74 -2.79 -5.52 -0.97
N VAL A 75 -2.36 -5.25 0.25
CA VAL A 75 -2.64 -6.09 1.42
C VAL A 75 -3.47 -5.30 2.42
N ARG A 76 -4.58 -5.90 2.90
CA ARG A 76 -5.30 -5.33 4.03
C ARG A 76 -4.70 -5.89 5.31
N PHE A 77 -4.13 -5.03 6.15
CA PHE A 77 -3.63 -5.44 7.45
C PHE A 77 -4.81 -5.66 8.39
N ARG A 78 -4.82 -6.82 9.03
CA ARG A 78 -5.88 -7.22 9.95
C ARG A 78 -5.25 -7.94 11.14
N LYS A 79 -6.02 -8.06 12.19
CA LYS A 79 -5.54 -8.60 13.46
C LYS A 79 -4.91 -9.99 13.32
N GLN A 80 -5.41 -10.81 12.40
CA GLN A 80 -4.88 -12.15 12.15
C GLN A 80 -3.44 -12.15 11.63
N LEU A 81 -2.97 -11.03 11.09
CA LEU A 81 -1.58 -10.89 10.62
C LEU A 81 -0.62 -10.51 11.75
N GLU A 82 -1.13 -10.00 12.87
CA GLU A 82 -0.28 -9.68 14.03
C GLU A 82 0.41 -10.95 14.52
N ASN A 83 1.67 -10.82 14.92
CA ASN A 83 2.50 -11.92 15.43
C ASN A 83 2.76 -13.03 14.43
N THR A 84 2.49 -12.82 13.14
CA THR A 84 2.93 -13.70 12.07
C THR A 84 4.23 -13.18 11.47
N LEU A 85 4.99 -14.06 10.82
CA LEU A 85 6.22 -13.64 10.13
C LEU A 85 5.93 -12.60 9.05
N PHE A 86 4.83 -12.76 8.33
CA PHE A 86 4.45 -11.80 7.30
C PHE A 86 4.08 -10.43 7.89
N GLY A 87 3.30 -10.42 8.98
CA GLY A 87 2.95 -9.18 9.68
C GLY A 87 4.17 -8.47 10.25
N GLU A 88 5.11 -9.21 10.80
CA GLU A 88 6.37 -8.66 11.30
C GLU A 88 7.19 -8.05 10.16
N SER A 89 7.26 -8.73 9.01
CA SER A 89 7.95 -8.23 7.83
C SER A 89 7.34 -6.93 7.31
N ILE A 90 6.01 -6.84 7.30
CA ILE A 90 5.32 -5.60 6.93
C ILE A 90 5.72 -4.47 7.89
N ASN A 91 5.62 -4.72 9.19
CA ASN A 91 5.88 -3.68 10.20
C ASN A 91 7.33 -3.20 10.18
N GLU A 92 8.26 -4.08 9.84
CA GLU A 92 9.68 -3.75 9.77
C GLU A 92 9.98 -2.66 8.75
N ASP A 93 9.30 -2.72 7.59
CA ASP A 93 9.54 -1.81 6.47
C ASP A 93 8.49 -0.70 6.34
N LEU A 94 7.45 -0.73 7.15
CA LEU A 94 6.26 0.10 6.97
C LEU A 94 6.56 1.59 7.05
N ILE A 95 6.10 2.31 6.03
CA ILE A 95 6.09 3.79 6.01
C ILE A 95 4.65 4.22 5.78
N LEU A 96 4.01 4.73 6.82
CA LEU A 96 2.64 5.27 6.73
C LEU A 96 2.65 6.68 6.17
N VAL A 97 1.59 6.99 5.44
CA VAL A 97 1.35 8.36 4.97
C VAL A 97 0.15 8.98 5.68
#